data_138121a25be299f49504ff88c250884e
#
_entry.id   138121a25be299f49504ff88c250884e
#
_cell.length_a   1.000
_cell.length_b   1.000
_cell.length_c   1.000
_cell.angle_alpha   90.00
_cell.angle_beta   90.00
_cell.angle_gamma   90.00
#
_symmetry.space_group_name_H-M   'P 1'
#
loop_
_entity.id
_entity.type
_entity.pdbx_description
1 polymer ?
#
loop_
_entity_poly.entity_id
_entity_poly.type
_entity_poly.pdbx_seq_one_letter_code
_entity_poly.pdbx_strand_id
1 'polypeptide(L)'
;MPVVRRRRALAVTSNEEREIIQTLLRNCSNSTTDMVPDVGFGPVSNYTDPNRLKQEIDVLFRQFPIIVGHVGQLAEPGQFITHNETGVPILVTRNRKGSLKAFMNVCRHRGMRVANELCGKAAMFTCPYHSWNYDLDGRLRGMPQPNGFESIDEESLGLVALPVGERFGLV
;
A
#
# COMPACT_ATOMS: atom_id res chain seq x y z
N MET A 1 7.17 -19.93 -26.95
CA MET A 1 5.84 -19.33 -27.08
C MET A 1 5.37 -18.92 -25.69
N PRO A 2 5.11 -17.65 -25.39
CA PRO A 2 4.61 -17.25 -24.08
C PRO A 2 3.14 -17.67 -23.94
N VAL A 3 2.84 -18.41 -22.88
CA VAL A 3 1.49 -18.77 -22.49
C VAL A 3 0.78 -17.50 -22.01
N VAL A 4 -0.07 -16.96 -22.87
CA VAL A 4 -1.01 -15.89 -22.49
C VAL A 4 -1.99 -16.50 -21.49
N ARG A 5 -1.78 -16.23 -20.18
CA ARG A 5 -2.79 -16.55 -19.16
C ARG A 5 -4.05 -15.76 -19.51
N ARG A 6 -5.09 -16.47 -19.93
CA ARG A 6 -6.43 -15.91 -20.11
C ARG A 6 -6.82 -15.22 -18.81
N ARG A 7 -6.97 -13.89 -18.87
CA ARG A 7 -7.61 -13.13 -17.80
C ARG A 7 -8.99 -13.76 -17.58
N ARG A 8 -9.25 -14.26 -16.37
CA ARG A 8 -10.62 -14.62 -15.99
C ARG A 8 -11.45 -13.35 -16.15
N ALA A 9 -12.43 -13.39 -17.03
CA ALA A 9 -13.42 -12.33 -17.13
C ALA A 9 -14.04 -12.17 -15.73
N LEU A 10 -13.97 -10.96 -15.20
CA LEU A 10 -14.66 -10.63 -13.95
C LEU A 10 -16.15 -10.78 -14.23
N ALA A 11 -16.77 -11.80 -13.67
CA ALA A 11 -18.21 -11.94 -13.73
C ALA A 11 -18.82 -10.76 -12.98
N VAL A 12 -19.60 -9.93 -13.67
CA VAL A 12 -20.42 -8.89 -13.05
C VAL A 12 -21.42 -9.59 -12.13
N THR A 13 -21.32 -9.38 -10.84
CA THR A 13 -21.94 -10.21 -9.82
C THR A 13 -23.24 -9.64 -9.26
N SER A 14 -23.56 -8.36 -9.55
CA SER A 14 -24.79 -7.73 -9.07
C SER A 14 -25.54 -6.97 -10.17
N ASN A 15 -26.86 -6.82 -10.01
CA ASN A 15 -27.67 -5.95 -10.88
C ASN A 15 -27.22 -4.48 -10.80
N GLU A 16 -26.82 -4.04 -9.62
CA GLU A 16 -26.33 -2.69 -9.36
C GLU A 16 -25.06 -2.37 -10.17
N GLU A 17 -24.09 -3.27 -10.21
CA GLU A 17 -22.88 -3.12 -11.04
C GLU A 17 -23.23 -3.00 -12.54
N ARG A 18 -24.22 -3.77 -13.01
CA ARG A 18 -24.70 -3.69 -14.40
C ARG A 18 -25.34 -2.34 -14.71
N GLU A 19 -26.17 -1.83 -13.81
CA GLU A 19 -26.85 -0.54 -13.97
C GLU A 19 -25.85 0.60 -14.01
N ILE A 20 -24.83 0.59 -13.13
CA ILE A 20 -23.74 1.55 -13.14
C ILE A 20 -22.99 1.51 -14.49
N ILE A 21 -22.60 0.32 -14.95
CA ILE A 21 -21.88 0.17 -16.21
C ILE A 21 -22.74 0.65 -17.38
N GLN A 22 -24.04 0.30 -17.44
CA GLN A 22 -24.95 0.74 -18.50
C GLN A 22 -25.12 2.27 -18.49
N THR A 23 -25.20 2.88 -17.32
CA THR A 23 -25.28 4.34 -17.19
C THR A 23 -24.02 5.02 -17.70
N LEU A 24 -22.85 4.51 -17.32
CA LEU A 24 -21.55 5.03 -17.79
C LEU A 24 -21.41 4.90 -19.32
N LEU A 25 -21.79 3.75 -19.90
CA LEU A 25 -21.74 3.54 -21.35
C LEU A 25 -22.68 4.48 -22.08
N ARG A 26 -23.88 4.69 -21.57
CA ARG A 26 -24.86 5.64 -22.13
C ARG A 26 -24.32 7.07 -22.07
N ASN A 27 -23.74 7.49 -20.94
CA ASN A 27 -23.14 8.81 -20.80
C ASN A 27 -22.01 9.01 -21.80
N CYS A 28 -21.11 8.01 -21.95
CA CYS A 28 -20.05 8.06 -22.95
C CYS A 28 -20.61 8.19 -24.38
N SER A 29 -21.63 7.39 -24.74
CA SER A 29 -22.23 7.41 -26.08
C SER A 29 -22.89 8.74 -26.41
N ASN A 30 -23.45 9.42 -25.41
CA ASN A 30 -24.14 10.70 -25.56
C ASN A 30 -23.21 11.89 -25.34
N SER A 31 -21.91 11.69 -25.08
CA SER A 31 -20.94 12.74 -24.69
C SER A 31 -21.48 13.61 -23.54
N THR A 32 -22.07 12.97 -22.53
CA THR A 32 -22.65 13.60 -21.34
C THR A 32 -22.12 12.95 -20.07
N THR A 33 -22.51 13.49 -18.92
CA THR A 33 -22.24 12.95 -17.60
C THR A 33 -23.49 13.05 -16.73
N ASP A 34 -23.46 12.43 -15.55
CA ASP A 34 -24.53 12.64 -14.58
C ASP A 34 -24.47 14.07 -14.06
N MET A 35 -25.58 14.76 -14.21
CA MET A 35 -25.75 16.15 -13.82
C MET A 35 -26.75 16.25 -12.67
N VAL A 36 -26.42 17.06 -11.68
CA VAL A 36 -27.36 17.44 -10.63
C VAL A 36 -28.25 18.60 -11.13
N PRO A 37 -29.49 18.72 -10.64
CA PRO A 37 -30.44 19.74 -11.13
C PRO A 37 -29.98 21.19 -10.88
N ASP A 38 -29.12 21.38 -9.85
CA ASP A 38 -28.69 22.72 -9.46
C ASP A 38 -27.30 22.71 -8.86
N VAL A 39 -26.67 23.87 -8.73
CA VAL A 39 -25.34 24.06 -8.15
C VAL A 39 -25.40 23.92 -6.62
N GLY A 40 -24.59 23.03 -6.08
CA GLY A 40 -24.42 22.89 -4.63
C GLY A 40 -23.34 23.84 -4.09
N PHE A 41 -23.55 24.38 -2.90
CA PHE A 41 -22.54 25.14 -2.17
C PHE A 41 -22.15 24.42 -0.91
N GLY A 42 -20.84 24.32 -0.68
CA GLY A 42 -20.28 23.75 0.53
C GLY A 42 -19.37 24.76 1.24
N PRO A 43 -19.29 24.76 2.58
CA PRO A 43 -18.38 25.64 3.29
C PRO A 43 -16.91 25.28 2.97
N VAL A 44 -16.10 26.30 2.71
CA VAL A 44 -14.66 26.14 2.43
C VAL A 44 -13.92 25.46 3.60
N SER A 45 -14.43 25.62 4.84
CA SER A 45 -13.91 24.94 6.02
C SER A 45 -13.87 23.41 5.89
N ASN A 46 -14.72 22.81 5.06
CA ASN A 46 -14.64 21.37 4.77
C ASN A 46 -13.29 20.93 4.20
N TYR A 47 -12.55 21.86 3.60
CA TYR A 47 -11.26 21.59 2.94
C TYR A 47 -10.08 22.23 3.67
N THR A 48 -10.32 23.14 4.63
CA THR A 48 -9.25 23.92 5.27
C THR A 48 -9.17 23.75 6.78
N ASP A 49 -10.14 23.08 7.41
CA ASP A 49 -10.15 22.86 8.86
C ASP A 49 -9.14 21.79 9.26
N PRO A 50 -8.08 22.14 10.04
CA PRO A 50 -7.06 21.19 10.48
C PRO A 50 -7.61 20.10 11.42
N ASN A 51 -8.68 20.38 12.17
CA ASN A 51 -9.29 19.38 13.06
C ASN A 51 -10.02 18.31 12.25
N ARG A 52 -10.69 18.72 11.17
CA ARG A 52 -11.31 17.81 10.22
C ARG A 52 -10.26 16.91 9.55
N LEU A 53 -9.19 17.49 9.03
CA LEU A 53 -8.07 16.73 8.45
C LEU A 53 -7.52 15.71 9.46
N LYS A 54 -7.33 16.12 10.72
CA LYS A 54 -6.88 15.21 11.78
C LYS A 54 -7.85 14.04 11.98
N GLN A 55 -9.16 14.31 12.01
CA GLN A 55 -10.18 13.27 12.15
C GLN A 55 -10.19 12.33 10.92
N GLU A 56 -10.06 12.86 9.71
CA GLU A 56 -9.98 12.07 8.48
C GLU A 56 -8.76 11.14 8.50
N ILE A 57 -7.59 11.63 8.92
CA ILE A 57 -6.39 10.80 9.08
C ILE A 57 -6.62 9.70 10.13
N ASP A 58 -7.12 10.06 11.31
CA ASP A 58 -7.25 9.12 12.42
C ASP A 58 -8.34 8.07 12.18
N VAL A 59 -9.40 8.40 11.46
CA VAL A 59 -10.53 7.50 11.19
C VAL A 59 -10.39 6.85 9.82
N LEU A 60 -10.33 7.63 8.73
CA LEU A 60 -10.38 7.07 7.37
C LEU A 60 -9.07 6.38 7.00
N PHE A 61 -7.93 7.09 7.14
CA PHE A 61 -6.65 6.59 6.64
C PHE A 61 -5.95 5.58 7.56
N ARG A 62 -6.32 5.52 8.86
CA ARG A 62 -5.72 4.59 9.82
C ARG A 62 -6.58 3.40 10.20
N GLN A 63 -7.90 3.49 9.99
CA GLN A 63 -8.83 2.43 10.41
C GLN A 63 -9.44 1.67 9.23
N PHE A 64 -9.38 2.22 8.03
CA PHE A 64 -9.88 1.57 6.82
C PHE A 64 -8.75 1.20 5.87
N PRO A 65 -8.92 0.19 5.00
CA PRO A 65 -7.98 -0.09 3.94
C PRO A 65 -7.80 1.12 3.01
N ILE A 66 -6.54 1.42 2.69
CA ILE A 66 -6.17 2.49 1.75
C ILE A 66 -5.49 1.89 0.53
N ILE A 67 -5.69 2.51 -0.62
CA ILE A 67 -4.99 2.13 -1.85
C ILE A 67 -3.59 2.76 -1.80
N VAL A 68 -2.55 1.92 -1.81
CA VAL A 68 -1.15 2.36 -1.75
C VAL A 68 -0.41 2.18 -3.08
N GLY A 69 -1.01 1.48 -4.04
CA GLY A 69 -0.40 1.27 -5.35
C GLY A 69 -1.19 0.35 -6.27
N HIS A 70 -0.58 0.05 -7.41
CA HIS A 70 -1.10 -0.87 -8.41
C HIS A 70 -0.20 -2.10 -8.51
N VAL A 71 -0.78 -3.27 -8.77
CA VAL A 71 -0.06 -4.55 -8.88
C VAL A 71 1.05 -4.55 -9.92
N GLY A 72 0.94 -3.71 -10.95
CA GLY A 72 2.00 -3.53 -11.95
C GLY A 72 3.30 -2.98 -11.39
N GLN A 73 3.27 -2.28 -10.25
CA GLN A 73 4.46 -1.79 -9.55
C GLN A 73 5.14 -2.88 -8.71
N LEU A 74 4.41 -3.98 -8.48
CA LEU A 74 4.81 -5.12 -7.64
C LEU A 74 4.63 -6.44 -8.40
N ALA A 75 4.87 -6.44 -9.73
CA ALA A 75 4.64 -7.60 -10.60
C ALA A 75 5.63 -8.75 -10.34
N GLU A 76 6.86 -8.42 -9.93
CA GLU A 76 7.94 -9.39 -9.78
C GLU A 76 8.46 -9.46 -8.33
N PRO A 77 8.97 -10.63 -7.91
CA PRO A 77 9.65 -10.77 -6.63
C PRO A 77 10.79 -9.75 -6.47
N GLY A 78 10.86 -9.16 -5.28
CA GLY A 78 11.83 -8.12 -4.93
C GLY A 78 11.34 -6.70 -5.20
N GLN A 79 10.30 -6.50 -6.00
CA GLN A 79 9.73 -5.17 -6.18
C GLN A 79 9.07 -4.69 -4.89
N PHE A 80 9.21 -3.39 -4.66
CA PHE A 80 8.64 -2.72 -3.50
C PHE A 80 8.12 -1.33 -3.85
N ILE A 81 7.20 -0.84 -3.03
CA ILE A 81 6.74 0.55 -3.01
C ILE A 81 6.74 1.05 -1.57
N THR A 82 6.90 2.36 -1.40
CA THR A 82 6.72 3.02 -0.10
C THR A 82 5.55 4.00 -0.16
N HIS A 83 4.89 4.21 0.97
CA HIS A 83 3.81 5.17 1.12
C HIS A 83 3.99 5.93 2.44
N ASN A 84 3.83 7.27 2.42
CA ASN A 84 4.09 8.13 3.57
C ASN A 84 2.99 9.17 3.81
N GLU A 85 2.06 9.31 2.89
CA GLU A 85 1.10 10.42 2.79
C GLU A 85 0.11 10.45 3.96
N THR A 86 -0.13 9.29 4.60
CA THR A 86 -1.00 9.19 5.80
C THR A 86 -0.28 9.49 7.12
N GLY A 87 0.99 9.90 7.06
CA GLY A 87 1.83 10.12 8.24
C GLY A 87 2.35 8.83 8.90
N VAL A 88 2.01 7.66 8.36
CA VAL A 88 2.56 6.36 8.73
C VAL A 88 3.45 5.87 7.59
N PRO A 89 4.76 5.70 7.79
CA PRO A 89 5.64 5.19 6.75
C PRO A 89 5.36 3.70 6.52
N ILE A 90 4.95 3.36 5.32
CA ILE A 90 4.60 1.98 4.90
C ILE A 90 5.59 1.51 3.84
N LEU A 91 5.99 0.25 3.93
CA LEU A 91 6.75 -0.48 2.91
C LEU A 91 5.93 -1.68 2.47
N VAL A 92 5.65 -1.79 1.19
CA VAL A 92 5.00 -2.97 0.58
C VAL A 92 5.99 -3.68 -0.34
N THR A 93 6.10 -4.98 -0.22
CA THR A 93 7.03 -5.81 -0.98
C THR A 93 6.31 -6.95 -1.68
N ARG A 94 6.85 -7.40 -2.82
CA ARG A 94 6.56 -8.72 -3.39
C ARG A 94 7.68 -9.67 -2.95
N ASN A 95 7.38 -10.60 -2.08
CA ASN A 95 8.39 -11.54 -1.60
C ASN A 95 8.80 -12.58 -2.66
N ARG A 96 9.82 -13.39 -2.37
CA ARG A 96 10.33 -14.40 -3.31
C ARG A 96 9.31 -15.46 -3.72
N LYS A 97 8.26 -15.68 -2.91
CA LYS A 97 7.16 -16.60 -3.21
C LYS A 97 6.03 -15.96 -4.02
N GLY A 98 6.19 -14.67 -4.41
CA GLY A 98 5.17 -13.92 -5.13
C GLY A 98 4.03 -13.39 -4.27
N SER A 99 4.13 -13.49 -2.94
CA SER A 99 3.12 -12.94 -2.03
C SER A 99 3.42 -11.48 -1.69
N LEU A 100 2.37 -10.67 -1.56
CA LEU A 100 2.48 -9.32 -1.00
C LEU A 100 2.72 -9.39 0.50
N LYS A 101 3.56 -8.47 0.97
CA LYS A 101 3.83 -8.20 2.38
C LYS A 101 3.82 -6.70 2.59
N ALA A 102 3.33 -6.25 3.71
CA ALA A 102 3.40 -4.84 4.11
C ALA A 102 3.92 -4.71 5.54
N PHE A 103 4.66 -3.62 5.76
CA PHE A 103 5.31 -3.35 7.04
C PHE A 103 5.28 -1.86 7.34
N MET A 104 5.39 -1.53 8.62
CA MET A 104 5.90 -0.23 9.01
C MET A 104 7.31 -0.08 8.43
N ASN A 105 7.55 0.95 7.63
CA ASN A 105 8.87 1.27 7.06
C ASN A 105 9.78 1.90 8.12
N VAL A 106 10.02 1.17 9.21
CA VAL A 106 10.69 1.67 10.42
C VAL A 106 11.62 0.58 10.96
N CYS A 107 12.91 0.85 10.99
CA CYS A 107 13.91 -0.03 11.58
C CYS A 107 13.65 -0.24 13.08
N ARG A 108 13.67 -1.48 13.52
CA ARG A 108 13.41 -1.87 14.92
C ARG A 108 14.48 -1.42 15.90
N HIS A 109 15.65 -0.99 15.41
CA HIS A 109 16.73 -0.48 16.24
C HIS A 109 16.42 0.93 16.78
N ARG A 110 16.33 1.96 15.89
CA ARG A 110 16.15 3.38 16.27
C ARG A 110 15.21 4.14 15.34
N GLY A 111 14.25 3.48 14.73
CA GLY A 111 13.16 4.13 14.03
C GLY A 111 13.49 4.75 12.66
N MET A 112 14.70 4.53 12.11
CA MET A 112 15.04 5.01 10.76
C MET A 112 14.25 4.26 9.70
N ARG A 113 13.86 4.93 8.61
CA ARG A 113 13.27 4.26 7.43
C ARG A 113 14.28 3.29 6.82
N VAL A 114 13.83 2.10 6.45
CA VAL A 114 14.67 1.08 5.81
C VAL A 114 14.66 1.16 4.29
N ALA A 115 13.63 1.78 3.71
CA ALA A 115 13.53 2.12 2.28
C ALA A 115 13.13 3.59 2.14
N ASN A 116 13.89 4.36 1.36
CA ASN A 116 13.66 5.79 1.14
C ASN A 116 13.12 6.08 -0.26
N GLU A 117 13.36 5.20 -1.22
CA GLU A 117 12.85 5.29 -2.58
C GLU A 117 11.34 5.04 -2.60
N LEU A 118 10.62 5.74 -3.50
CA LEU A 118 9.17 5.56 -3.67
C LEU A 118 8.81 4.16 -4.18
N CYS A 119 9.67 3.60 -5.02
CA CYS A 119 9.54 2.23 -5.54
C CYS A 119 10.89 1.73 -6.03
N GLY A 120 11.01 0.42 -6.20
CA GLY A 120 12.23 -0.18 -6.71
C GLY A 120 12.22 -1.70 -6.66
N LYS A 121 13.41 -2.27 -6.78
CA LYS A 121 13.64 -3.72 -6.65
C LYS A 121 14.83 -3.95 -5.73
N ALA A 122 14.63 -4.74 -4.68
CA ALA A 122 15.63 -5.06 -3.68
C ALA A 122 15.60 -6.56 -3.33
N ALA A 123 16.73 -7.10 -2.97
CA ALA A 123 16.81 -8.45 -2.39
C ALA A 123 16.66 -8.42 -0.85
N MET A 124 17.03 -7.30 -0.25
CA MET A 124 17.01 -7.01 1.19
C MET A 124 16.93 -5.49 1.39
N PHE A 125 16.48 -5.07 2.56
CA PHE A 125 16.46 -3.67 2.99
C PHE A 125 17.52 -3.48 4.09
N THR A 126 18.52 -2.66 3.81
CA THR A 126 19.58 -2.32 4.76
C THR A 126 19.29 -0.96 5.37
N CYS A 127 19.13 -0.93 6.70
CA CYS A 127 18.94 0.32 7.42
C CYS A 127 20.18 1.24 7.23
N PRO A 128 20.02 2.46 6.71
CA PRO A 128 21.15 3.34 6.42
C PRO A 128 21.86 3.85 7.67
N TYR A 129 21.26 3.68 8.85
CA TYR A 129 21.82 4.19 10.09
C TYR A 129 22.85 3.24 10.72
N HIS A 130 22.45 1.97 10.98
CA HIS A 130 23.33 0.99 11.64
C HIS A 130 23.34 -0.35 10.92
N SER A 131 23.04 -0.40 9.64
CA SER A 131 23.16 -1.58 8.76
C SER A 131 22.38 -2.82 9.22
N TRP A 132 21.28 -2.65 9.96
CA TRP A 132 20.35 -3.75 10.20
C TRP A 132 19.70 -4.16 8.89
N ASN A 133 19.68 -5.46 8.60
CA ASN A 133 19.24 -6.00 7.31
C ASN A 133 17.92 -6.77 7.47
N TYR A 134 16.94 -6.44 6.64
CA TYR A 134 15.63 -7.09 6.62
C TYR A 134 15.38 -7.73 5.26
N ASP A 135 14.83 -8.95 5.26
CA ASP A 135 14.41 -9.58 4.02
C ASP A 135 13.05 -9.06 3.52
N LEU A 136 12.61 -9.60 2.37
CA LEU A 136 11.32 -9.23 1.75
C LEU A 136 10.10 -9.73 2.55
N ASP A 137 10.30 -10.58 3.56
CA ASP A 137 9.28 -11.01 4.51
C ASP A 137 9.33 -10.20 5.82
N GLY A 138 10.17 -9.15 5.87
CA GLY A 138 10.34 -8.26 7.01
C GLY A 138 11.16 -8.84 8.17
N ARG A 139 11.76 -10.02 8.02
CA ARG A 139 12.55 -10.64 9.07
C ARG A 139 13.92 -10.00 9.15
N LEU A 140 14.41 -9.77 10.35
CA LEU A 140 15.81 -9.40 10.57
C LEU A 140 16.70 -10.56 10.11
N ARG A 141 17.75 -10.27 9.32
CA ARG A 141 18.68 -11.26 8.77
C ARG A 141 20.11 -11.01 9.17
N GLY A 142 20.38 -9.85 9.72
CA GLY A 142 21.70 -9.53 10.24
C GLY A 142 21.73 -8.16 10.87
N MET A 143 22.58 -8.04 11.87
CA MET A 143 22.88 -6.80 12.56
C MET A 143 24.35 -6.79 12.96
N PRO A 144 25.04 -5.64 12.89
CA PRO A 144 26.38 -5.50 13.46
C PRO A 144 26.36 -5.66 14.98
N GLN A 145 27.40 -6.25 15.52
CA GLN A 145 27.60 -6.42 16.97
C GLN A 145 26.43 -7.11 17.68
N PRO A 146 26.03 -8.32 17.25
CA PRO A 146 24.87 -9.04 17.80
C PRO A 146 24.98 -9.30 19.31
N ASN A 147 26.20 -9.38 19.84
CA ASN A 147 26.46 -9.60 21.28
C ASN A 147 25.83 -8.52 22.20
N GLY A 148 25.49 -7.36 21.66
CA GLY A 148 24.76 -6.34 22.40
C GLY A 148 23.25 -6.61 22.53
N PHE A 149 22.73 -7.67 21.88
CA PHE A 149 21.30 -7.99 21.79
C PHE A 149 20.98 -9.43 22.20
N GLU A 150 21.89 -10.14 22.86
CA GLU A 150 21.75 -11.56 23.24
C GLU A 150 20.49 -11.85 24.10
N SER A 151 19.99 -10.87 24.82
CA SER A 151 18.78 -11.00 25.66
C SER A 151 17.47 -10.82 24.89
N ILE A 152 17.53 -10.49 23.59
CA ILE A 152 16.35 -10.19 22.80
C ILE A 152 16.15 -11.29 21.76
N ASP A 153 14.94 -11.80 21.66
CA ASP A 153 14.58 -12.73 20.61
C ASP A 153 14.65 -12.04 19.23
N GLU A 154 15.55 -12.52 18.36
CA GLU A 154 15.75 -11.96 17.01
C GLU A 154 14.47 -12.00 16.16
N GLU A 155 13.59 -12.98 16.35
CA GLU A 155 12.31 -13.05 15.63
C GLU A 155 11.42 -11.84 15.97
N SER A 156 11.52 -11.32 17.18
CA SER A 156 10.78 -10.14 17.63
C SER A 156 11.31 -8.84 17.03
N LEU A 157 12.51 -8.84 16.45
CA LEU A 157 13.18 -7.68 15.85
C LEU A 157 12.86 -7.49 14.36
N GLY A 158 11.98 -8.30 13.79
CA GLY A 158 11.46 -8.11 12.44
C GLY A 158 10.67 -6.80 12.30
N LEU A 159 10.50 -6.31 11.07
CA LEU A 159 9.63 -5.16 10.78
C LEU A 159 8.20 -5.45 11.23
N VAL A 160 7.52 -4.44 11.76
CA VAL A 160 6.13 -4.56 12.20
C VAL A 160 5.24 -4.79 10.99
N ALA A 161 4.60 -5.95 10.93
CA ALA A 161 3.72 -6.33 9.83
C ALA A 161 2.42 -5.53 9.84
N LEU A 162 1.94 -5.19 8.63
CA LEU A 162 0.66 -4.56 8.38
C LEU A 162 -0.21 -5.47 7.50
N PRO A 163 -1.53 -5.44 7.65
CA PRO A 163 -2.43 -6.13 6.72
C PRO A 163 -2.24 -5.59 5.30
N VAL A 164 -2.21 -6.48 4.31
CA VAL A 164 -2.14 -6.12 2.89
C VAL A 164 -2.96 -7.09 2.06
N GLY A 165 -3.60 -6.57 1.02
CA GLY A 165 -4.36 -7.35 0.06
C GLY A 165 -4.17 -6.83 -1.36
N GLU A 166 -4.57 -7.66 -2.32
CA GLU A 166 -4.59 -7.34 -3.74
C GLU A 166 -5.99 -7.65 -4.29
N ARG A 167 -6.66 -6.64 -4.82
CA ARG A 167 -7.99 -6.81 -5.43
C ARG A 167 -8.16 -5.89 -6.63
N PHE A 168 -8.65 -6.43 -7.74
CA PHE A 168 -8.90 -5.68 -8.99
C PHE A 168 -7.69 -4.92 -9.53
N GLY A 169 -6.47 -5.41 -9.28
CA GLY A 169 -5.24 -4.74 -9.68
C GLY A 169 -4.77 -3.64 -8.71
N LEU A 170 -5.48 -3.40 -7.61
CA LEU A 170 -5.12 -2.44 -6.57
C LEU A 170 -4.49 -3.16 -5.37
N VAL A 171 -3.56 -2.48 -4.73
CA VAL A 171 -2.87 -2.90 -3.51
C VAL A 171 -3.18 -1.93 -2.40
#